data_53d56c5e620579bed373a0df4a7aa01b
#
_entry.id   53d56c5e620579bed373a0df4a7aa01b
#
_cell.length_a   1.000
_cell.length_b   1.000
_cell.length_c   1.000
_cell.angle_alpha   90.00
_cell.angle_beta   90.00
_cell.angle_gamma   90.00
#
_symmetry.space_group_name_H-M   'P 1'
#
loop_
_entity.id
_entity.type
_entity.pdbx_description
1 polymer ?
#
loop_
_entity_poly.entity_id
_entity_poly.type
_entity_poly.pdbx_seq_one_letter_code
_entity_poly.pdbx_strand_id
1 'polypeptide(L)'
;MKKALLSLLIFGILCPGHLPAQEANSGLDLRETLSGQFAASNVFTEVPRSGVPVGVGFRSVTYPTWKFSDHWTLTGAWQLNSRPYFNQDFSNAGNGINGNILQASLNYSRVSDKGSFMMRAGQLSTVFGSFLLRYDDADNPLVDLPMEYGYYYTPVSNLSVAGAEIDATRSRWDGRVQFANSSPANPRSLFEHDQYGNWAGGAGYTIRQGFRVGVSGYRGPYLDRQYQYFLPGEANPGTLPAHALGLDASWARGHWTVIGEVQKFVMPYTVIPTFREQAGYGEIKRVLSPRWYIAGRIGYTSANASGKVQSYEGAAGFRPNRFQLIKFDYELQHYSVGPYFNENTLAIQYVTSLHLGIAKN
;
A
#
# COMPACT_ATOMS: atom_id res chain seq x y z
N MET A 1 8.20 30.21 -5.52
CA MET A 1 8.24 28.79 -5.21
C MET A 1 9.38 28.36 -4.26
N LYS A 2 10.61 28.87 -4.34
CA LYS A 2 11.73 28.49 -3.44
C LYS A 2 11.53 28.84 -1.95
N LYS A 3 10.77 29.88 -1.60
CA LYS A 3 10.55 30.28 -0.19
C LYS A 3 9.49 29.43 0.56
N ALA A 4 8.55 28.82 -0.15
CA ALA A 4 7.52 27.97 0.47
C ALA A 4 8.06 26.58 0.88
N LEU A 5 9.01 26.04 0.11
CA LEU A 5 9.65 24.74 0.42
C LEU A 5 10.53 24.80 1.69
N LEU A 6 11.20 25.95 1.91
CA LEU A 6 12.05 26.13 3.07
C LEU A 6 11.24 26.28 4.39
N SER A 7 10.03 26.84 4.31
CA SER A 7 9.14 26.97 5.47
C SER A 7 8.59 25.63 5.96
N LEU A 8 8.31 24.68 5.05
CA LEU A 8 7.85 23.33 5.43
C LEU A 8 8.94 22.51 6.15
N LEU A 9 10.19 22.65 5.74
CA LEU A 9 11.32 21.94 6.35
C LEU A 9 11.68 22.48 7.75
N ILE A 10 11.44 23.76 8.01
CA ILE A 10 11.77 24.39 9.31
C ILE A 10 10.71 24.08 10.37
N PHE A 11 9.44 23.87 9.99
CA PHE A 11 8.37 23.56 10.96
C PHE A 11 8.49 22.13 11.56
N GLY A 12 9.12 21.20 10.88
CA GLY A 12 9.33 19.82 11.36
C GLY A 12 10.38 19.66 12.45
N ILE A 13 11.19 20.69 12.74
CA ILE A 13 12.34 20.58 13.66
C ILE A 13 12.07 21.19 15.06
N LEU A 14 11.01 21.97 15.25
CA LEU A 14 10.88 22.87 16.42
C LEU A 14 9.76 22.55 17.43
N CYS A 15 9.07 21.42 17.40
CA CYS A 15 8.08 21.13 18.45
C CYS A 15 8.27 19.78 19.16
N PRO A 16 9.09 19.71 20.24
CA PRO A 16 8.98 18.62 21.21
C PRO A 16 7.96 19.01 22.31
N GLY A 17 6.73 19.25 21.97
CA GLY A 17 5.65 19.52 22.94
C GLY A 17 4.87 18.24 23.24
N HIS A 18 4.88 17.78 24.49
CA HIS A 18 3.93 16.81 25.00
C HIS A 18 2.54 17.41 24.99
N LEU A 19 1.71 17.06 24.01
CA LEU A 19 0.28 17.25 24.10
C LEU A 19 -0.33 15.96 24.65
N PRO A 20 -1.08 16.01 25.76
CA PRO A 20 -1.83 14.86 26.24
C PRO A 20 -2.84 14.43 25.17
N ALA A 21 -2.94 13.13 24.92
CA ALA A 21 -4.03 12.60 24.12
C ALA A 21 -5.33 12.78 24.91
N GLN A 22 -6.01 13.87 24.67
CA GLN A 22 -7.33 14.13 25.21
C GLN A 22 -8.34 13.61 24.19
N GLU A 23 -9.21 12.69 24.61
CA GLU A 23 -10.35 12.24 23.79
C GLU A 23 -11.26 13.44 23.48
N ALA A 24 -11.02 14.07 22.34
CA ALA A 24 -11.90 15.13 21.89
C ALA A 24 -13.16 14.52 21.28
N ASN A 25 -14.33 14.86 21.80
CA ASN A 25 -15.63 14.43 21.27
C ASN A 25 -15.87 14.91 19.83
N SER A 26 -15.19 15.98 19.41
CA SER A 26 -15.14 16.45 18.03
C SER A 26 -13.81 17.19 17.81
N GLY A 27 -13.16 17.00 16.66
CA GLY A 27 -11.90 17.68 16.39
C GLY A 27 -11.22 17.20 15.11
N LEU A 28 -10.22 17.97 14.71
CA LEU A 28 -9.30 17.61 13.64
C LEU A 28 -8.06 16.92 14.24
N ASP A 29 -7.78 15.74 13.77
CA ASP A 29 -6.56 15.00 14.01
C ASP A 29 -5.72 14.95 12.73
N LEU A 30 -4.44 15.23 12.84
CA LEU A 30 -3.52 15.24 11.72
C LEU A 30 -2.31 14.37 12.05
N ARG A 31 -2.18 13.27 11.35
CA ARG A 31 -0.97 12.43 11.37
C ARG A 31 -0.19 12.64 10.09
N GLU A 32 1.13 12.71 10.20
CA GLU A 32 2.02 12.83 9.05
C GLU A 32 3.17 11.84 9.18
N THR A 33 3.49 11.14 8.10
CA THR A 33 4.66 10.30 7.96
C THR A 33 5.56 10.90 6.89
N LEU A 34 6.76 11.29 7.30
CA LEU A 34 7.82 11.79 6.42
C LEU A 34 8.90 10.72 6.31
N SER A 35 9.29 10.37 5.10
CA SER A 35 10.37 9.42 4.86
C SER A 35 11.34 9.92 3.80
N GLY A 36 12.62 9.63 4.02
CA GLY A 36 13.69 9.79 3.06
C GLY A 36 14.38 8.46 2.83
N GLN A 37 14.68 8.15 1.58
CA GLN A 37 15.27 6.89 1.18
C GLN A 37 16.50 7.12 0.32
N PHE A 38 17.53 6.34 0.60
CA PHE A 38 18.70 6.17 -0.23
C PHE A 38 18.77 4.70 -0.63
N ALA A 39 18.92 4.43 -1.92
CA ALA A 39 19.04 3.07 -2.42
C ALA A 39 20.19 2.96 -3.43
N ALA A 40 20.91 1.84 -3.40
CA ALA A 40 21.93 1.49 -4.36
C ALA A 40 21.59 0.12 -4.94
N SER A 41 21.53 0.02 -6.29
CA SER A 41 21.23 -1.22 -6.98
C SER A 41 22.16 -1.42 -8.16
N ASN A 42 22.51 -2.68 -8.45
CA ASN A 42 23.30 -3.04 -9.62
C ASN A 42 22.56 -2.75 -10.94
N VAL A 43 21.23 -2.71 -10.95
CA VAL A 43 20.45 -2.41 -12.15
C VAL A 43 20.29 -0.91 -12.45
N PHE A 44 20.55 -0.03 -11.51
CA PHE A 44 20.44 1.42 -11.75
C PHE A 44 21.42 1.93 -12.79
N THR A 45 22.61 1.29 -12.93
CA THR A 45 23.61 1.64 -13.95
C THR A 45 23.23 1.17 -15.34
N GLU A 46 22.34 0.18 -15.44
CA GLU A 46 22.00 -0.47 -16.70
C GLU A 46 20.75 0.12 -17.34
N VAL A 47 20.03 0.97 -16.59
CA VAL A 47 18.92 1.76 -17.14
C VAL A 47 19.50 2.97 -17.88
N PRO A 48 19.20 3.17 -19.20
CA PRO A 48 19.83 4.18 -20.03
C PRO A 48 19.73 5.64 -19.54
N ARG A 49 18.95 5.89 -18.51
CA ARG A 49 18.68 7.25 -17.99
C ARG A 49 19.38 7.61 -16.69
N SER A 50 19.86 6.66 -15.90
CA SER A 50 20.42 7.00 -14.60
C SER A 50 21.95 7.09 -14.59
N GLY A 51 22.65 6.19 -15.24
CA GLY A 51 24.12 6.16 -15.24
C GLY A 51 24.79 6.14 -13.84
N VAL A 52 23.99 6.12 -12.77
CA VAL A 52 24.43 6.24 -11.39
C VAL A 52 23.83 5.07 -10.58
N PRO A 53 24.66 4.32 -9.84
CA PRO A 53 24.19 3.16 -9.08
C PRO A 53 23.35 3.50 -7.84
N VAL A 54 23.04 4.78 -7.64
CA VAL A 54 22.43 5.30 -6.43
C VAL A 54 21.20 6.13 -6.75
N GLY A 55 20.12 5.88 -6.04
CA GLY A 55 18.89 6.66 -6.07
C GLY A 55 18.60 7.27 -4.70
N VAL A 56 18.02 8.47 -4.69
CA VAL A 56 17.56 9.17 -3.49
C VAL A 56 16.12 9.61 -3.71
N GLY A 57 15.26 9.35 -2.72
CA GLY A 57 13.87 9.73 -2.78
C GLY A 57 13.33 10.21 -1.43
N PHE A 58 12.18 10.86 -1.47
CA PHE A 58 11.42 11.23 -0.29
C PHE A 58 9.93 10.95 -0.49
N ARG A 59 9.23 10.72 0.60
CA ARG A 59 7.77 10.58 0.65
C ARG A 59 7.21 11.28 1.88
N SER A 60 6.13 12.01 1.71
CA SER A 60 5.30 12.55 2.77
C SER A 60 3.88 12.02 2.58
N VAL A 61 3.30 11.46 3.63
CA VAL A 61 1.89 11.06 3.65
C VAL A 61 1.21 11.72 4.83
N THR A 62 0.21 12.55 4.52
CA THR A 62 -0.56 13.31 5.50
C THR A 62 -1.95 12.68 5.62
N TYR A 63 -2.37 12.37 6.85
CA TYR A 63 -3.63 11.71 7.20
C TYR A 63 -4.52 12.65 8.02
N PRO A 64 -5.30 13.55 7.40
CA PRO A 64 -6.29 14.33 8.12
C PRO A 64 -7.49 13.44 8.49
N THR A 65 -7.91 13.54 9.74
CA THR A 65 -9.13 12.91 10.24
C THR A 65 -9.96 13.96 10.98
N TRP A 66 -11.15 14.24 10.51
CA TRP A 66 -12.06 15.15 11.16
C TRP A 66 -13.26 14.39 11.70
N LYS A 67 -13.34 14.27 13.03
CA LYS A 67 -14.50 13.74 13.76
C LYS A 67 -15.48 14.88 14.02
N PHE A 68 -16.67 14.83 13.46
CA PHE A 68 -17.71 15.85 13.64
C PHE A 68 -18.93 15.33 14.40
N SER A 69 -19.04 14.01 14.63
CA SER A 69 -19.97 13.41 15.57
C SER A 69 -19.43 12.07 16.08
N ASP A 70 -20.14 11.42 17.00
CA ASP A 70 -19.74 10.12 17.56
C ASP A 70 -19.70 9.00 16.51
N HIS A 71 -20.44 9.17 15.42
CA HIS A 71 -20.54 8.16 14.37
C HIS A 71 -19.92 8.58 13.05
N TRP A 72 -19.72 9.88 12.82
CA TRP A 72 -19.30 10.38 11.53
C TRP A 72 -17.90 10.99 11.56
N THR A 73 -17.08 10.58 10.61
CA THR A 73 -15.73 11.10 10.41
C THR A 73 -15.46 11.32 8.92
N LEU A 74 -14.64 12.31 8.64
CA LEU A 74 -14.05 12.55 7.34
C LEU A 74 -12.57 12.18 7.44
N THR A 75 -12.09 11.30 6.57
CA THR A 75 -10.68 10.88 6.56
C THR A 75 -10.06 11.10 5.20
N GLY A 76 -8.78 11.43 5.20
CA GLY A 76 -7.98 11.56 4.00
C GLY A 76 -6.61 10.91 4.14
N ALA A 77 -5.98 10.67 3.00
CA ALA A 77 -4.56 10.33 2.90
C ALA A 77 -4.01 11.01 1.65
N TRP A 78 -3.08 11.94 1.84
CA TRP A 78 -2.45 12.71 0.77
C TRP A 78 -0.97 12.39 0.72
N GLN A 79 -0.50 12.03 -0.44
CA GLN A 79 0.90 11.69 -0.65
C GLN A 79 1.57 12.74 -1.52
N LEU A 80 2.79 13.11 -1.13
CA LEU A 80 3.75 13.83 -1.94
C LEU A 80 5.04 13.00 -1.95
N ASN A 81 5.53 12.62 -3.12
CA ASN A 81 6.75 11.84 -3.22
C ASN A 81 7.61 12.28 -4.40
N SER A 82 8.92 12.05 -4.27
CA SER A 82 9.82 12.11 -5.42
C SER A 82 9.54 10.94 -6.37
N ARG A 83 9.90 11.13 -7.63
CA ARG A 83 10.07 10.03 -8.57
C ARG A 83 11.56 9.89 -8.84
N PRO A 84 12.15 8.75 -8.64
CA PRO A 84 11.61 7.51 -8.06
C PRO A 84 11.53 7.52 -6.51
N TYR A 85 10.78 6.60 -5.93
CA TYR A 85 10.73 6.40 -4.49
C TYR A 85 10.92 4.92 -4.09
N PHE A 86 10.06 4.01 -4.55
CA PHE A 86 10.25 2.57 -4.36
C PHE A 86 11.27 2.00 -5.36
N ASN A 87 11.85 0.85 -5.06
CA ASN A 87 12.87 0.22 -5.88
C ASN A 87 12.45 0.08 -7.35
N GLN A 88 11.23 -0.33 -7.59
CA GLN A 88 10.67 -0.46 -8.94
C GLN A 88 10.55 0.86 -9.71
N ASP A 89 10.32 1.95 -9.00
CA ASP A 89 10.24 3.27 -9.59
C ASP A 89 11.60 3.73 -10.11
N PHE A 90 12.71 3.26 -9.53
CA PHE A 90 14.07 3.66 -9.96
C PHE A 90 14.40 3.19 -11.37
N SER A 91 13.79 2.12 -11.84
CA SER A 91 13.99 1.62 -13.20
C SER A 91 13.13 2.30 -14.26
N ASN A 92 11.97 2.86 -13.91
CA ASN A 92 10.94 3.26 -14.87
C ASN A 92 10.41 4.68 -14.72
N ALA A 93 10.60 5.31 -13.58
CA ALA A 93 9.99 6.59 -13.31
C ALA A 93 10.71 7.75 -13.99
N GLY A 94 9.93 8.73 -14.40
CA GLY A 94 10.45 10.06 -14.74
C GLY A 94 10.95 10.79 -13.51
N ASN A 95 11.76 11.83 -13.70
CA ASN A 95 12.20 12.72 -12.63
C ASN A 95 11.06 13.66 -12.20
N GLY A 96 11.04 14.03 -10.91
CA GLY A 96 10.14 15.06 -10.43
C GLY A 96 9.46 14.73 -9.10
N ILE A 97 8.46 15.53 -8.78
CA ILE A 97 7.62 15.37 -7.59
C ILE A 97 6.22 15.02 -8.04
N ASN A 98 5.63 14.02 -7.40
CA ASN A 98 4.28 13.57 -7.64
C ASN A 98 3.41 13.82 -6.40
N GLY A 99 2.21 14.35 -6.62
CA GLY A 99 1.23 14.57 -5.56
C GLY A 99 -0.05 13.79 -5.86
N ASN A 100 -0.49 12.96 -4.93
CA ASN A 100 -1.66 12.10 -5.09
C ASN A 100 -2.56 12.16 -3.85
N ILE A 101 -3.87 12.17 -4.09
CA ILE A 101 -4.85 11.85 -3.06
C ILE A 101 -5.01 10.33 -3.07
N LEU A 102 -4.53 9.68 -2.03
CA LEU A 102 -4.66 8.22 -1.90
C LEU A 102 -6.05 7.85 -1.40
N GLN A 103 -6.59 8.62 -0.46
CA GLN A 103 -7.90 8.40 0.14
C GLN A 103 -8.56 9.74 0.48
N ALA A 104 -9.88 9.80 0.31
CA ALA A 104 -10.74 10.89 0.76
C ALA A 104 -12.16 10.33 0.94
N SER A 105 -12.58 10.09 2.18
CA SER A 105 -13.84 9.39 2.43
C SER A 105 -14.63 9.96 3.61
N LEU A 106 -15.94 9.91 3.45
CA LEU A 106 -16.91 10.07 4.52
C LEU A 106 -17.17 8.69 5.14
N ASN A 107 -17.07 8.60 6.46
CA ASN A 107 -17.21 7.34 7.17
C ASN A 107 -18.30 7.46 8.23
N TYR A 108 -19.15 6.46 8.29
CA TYR A 108 -20.06 6.19 9.39
C TYR A 108 -19.57 4.98 10.16
N SER A 109 -19.44 5.06 11.47
CA SER A 109 -19.00 3.95 12.30
C SER A 109 -19.88 3.77 13.54
N ARG A 110 -20.10 2.50 13.89
CA ARG A 110 -20.76 2.11 15.12
C ARG A 110 -20.01 0.95 15.76
N VAL A 111 -19.64 1.13 17.01
CA VAL A 111 -18.97 0.10 17.81
C VAL A 111 -19.90 -0.34 18.92
N SER A 112 -19.92 -1.62 19.22
CA SER A 112 -20.67 -2.24 20.32
C SER A 112 -19.85 -3.36 20.94
N ASP A 113 -20.26 -3.87 22.10
CA ASP A 113 -19.60 -5.00 22.77
C ASP A 113 -19.57 -6.28 21.93
N LYS A 114 -20.47 -6.39 20.94
CA LYS A 114 -20.60 -7.59 20.08
C LYS A 114 -19.86 -7.48 18.76
N GLY A 115 -19.37 -6.28 18.41
CA GLY A 115 -18.68 -6.05 17.15
C GLY A 115 -18.71 -4.59 16.69
N SER A 116 -18.20 -4.35 15.49
CA SER A 116 -18.16 -3.04 14.85
C SER A 116 -18.80 -3.10 13.48
N PHE A 117 -19.31 -1.96 13.04
CA PHE A 117 -19.82 -1.72 11.70
C PHE A 117 -19.30 -0.40 11.21
N MET A 118 -18.82 -0.36 9.96
CA MET A 118 -18.35 0.86 9.31
C MET A 118 -18.85 0.88 7.87
N MET A 119 -19.30 2.04 7.42
CA MET A 119 -19.57 2.34 6.01
C MET A 119 -18.66 3.49 5.60
N ARG A 120 -18.09 3.39 4.41
CA ARG A 120 -17.25 4.44 3.82
C ARG A 120 -17.72 4.75 2.41
N ALA A 121 -17.65 6.02 2.01
CA ALA A 121 -17.91 6.42 0.64
C ALA A 121 -16.93 7.53 0.23
N GLY A 122 -16.41 7.43 -1.00
CA GLY A 122 -15.43 8.39 -1.52
C GLY A 122 -14.32 7.70 -2.28
N GLN A 123 -13.12 8.25 -2.18
CA GLN A 123 -11.90 7.66 -2.71
C GLN A 123 -11.27 6.77 -1.63
N LEU A 124 -11.15 5.49 -1.93
CA LEU A 124 -10.80 4.43 -0.97
C LEU A 124 -9.61 3.61 -1.49
N SER A 125 -8.93 2.89 -0.60
CA SER A 125 -8.08 1.77 -1.01
C SER A 125 -8.94 0.55 -1.32
N THR A 126 -8.47 -0.30 -2.25
CA THR A 126 -9.15 -1.57 -2.49
C THR A 126 -9.12 -2.46 -1.25
N VAL A 127 -10.18 -3.22 -1.06
CA VAL A 127 -10.28 -4.17 0.07
C VAL A 127 -9.74 -5.56 -0.27
N PHE A 128 -9.16 -5.74 -1.45
CA PHE A 128 -8.51 -6.98 -1.84
C PHE A 128 -7.10 -7.05 -1.20
N GLY A 129 -6.79 -8.19 -0.60
CA GLY A 129 -5.50 -8.42 0.05
C GLY A 129 -5.38 -7.82 1.46
N SER A 130 -4.21 -7.93 2.05
CA SER A 130 -3.96 -7.55 3.46
C SER A 130 -2.87 -6.51 3.65
N PHE A 131 -1.95 -6.34 2.71
CA PHE A 131 -0.79 -5.46 2.87
C PHE A 131 -1.14 -3.97 2.86
N LEU A 132 -2.18 -3.54 2.13
CA LEU A 132 -2.53 -2.12 2.03
C LEU A 132 -2.75 -1.44 3.39
N LEU A 133 -3.08 -2.20 4.43
CA LEU A 133 -3.16 -1.71 5.80
C LEU A 133 -1.79 -1.28 6.37
N ARG A 134 -0.68 -1.69 5.75
CA ARG A 134 0.71 -1.43 6.17
C ARG A 134 1.52 -0.66 5.11
N TYR A 135 0.86 -0.01 4.19
CA TYR A 135 1.49 0.75 3.11
C TYR A 135 2.35 1.91 3.61
N ASP A 136 2.03 2.46 4.78
CA ASP A 136 2.80 3.54 5.40
C ASP A 136 4.20 3.05 5.80
N ASP A 137 5.23 3.85 5.53
CA ASP A 137 6.63 3.52 5.86
C ASP A 137 6.88 3.31 7.35
N ALA A 138 6.07 3.92 8.20
CA ALA A 138 6.15 3.71 9.64
C ALA A 138 5.66 2.32 10.07
N ASP A 139 4.74 1.73 9.30
CA ASP A 139 4.09 0.45 9.58
C ASP A 139 4.72 -0.72 8.81
N ASN A 140 5.33 -0.47 7.63
CA ASN A 140 6.09 -1.47 6.90
C ASN A 140 7.44 -1.73 7.60
N PRO A 141 7.76 -2.97 8.00
CA PRO A 141 9.04 -3.25 8.66
C PRO A 141 10.24 -3.28 7.72
N LEU A 142 10.02 -3.40 6.42
CA LEU A 142 11.01 -3.39 5.36
C LEU A 142 10.93 -2.06 4.59
N VAL A 143 11.82 -1.86 3.62
CA VAL A 143 11.84 -0.62 2.85
C VAL A 143 10.91 -0.70 1.65
N ASP A 144 10.95 -1.79 0.92
CA ASP A 144 10.12 -1.93 -0.27
C ASP A 144 8.76 -2.61 0.00
N LEU A 145 7.91 -2.64 -1.00
CA LEU A 145 6.62 -3.30 -0.97
C LEU A 145 6.78 -4.80 -1.26
N PRO A 146 5.88 -5.66 -0.76
CA PRO A 146 5.82 -7.03 -1.27
C PRO A 146 5.58 -7.01 -2.78
N MET A 147 6.19 -7.90 -3.52
CA MET A 147 6.15 -7.93 -4.98
C MET A 147 4.73 -7.90 -5.55
N GLU A 148 3.77 -8.56 -4.92
CA GLU A 148 2.38 -8.56 -5.34
C GLU A 148 1.66 -7.21 -5.18
N TYR A 149 2.27 -6.23 -4.52
CA TYR A 149 1.71 -4.89 -4.30
C TYR A 149 2.45 -3.77 -5.02
N GLY A 150 3.58 -4.05 -5.58
CA GLY A 150 4.42 -3.06 -6.23
C GLY A 150 4.86 -3.43 -7.63
N TYR A 151 4.69 -4.67 -8.06
CA TYR A 151 5.18 -5.13 -9.34
C TYR A 151 4.20 -4.85 -10.49
N TYR A 152 4.70 -4.77 -11.74
CA TYR A 152 3.99 -4.37 -12.96
C TYR A 152 2.67 -5.08 -13.22
N TYR A 153 2.51 -6.26 -12.67
CA TYR A 153 1.42 -7.17 -13.01
C TYR A 153 0.54 -7.51 -11.83
N THR A 154 0.70 -6.81 -10.72
CA THR A 154 -0.14 -7.04 -9.55
C THR A 154 -1.31 -6.11 -9.53
N PRO A 155 -2.39 -6.58 -9.98
CA PRO A 155 -3.30 -5.67 -10.59
C PRO A 155 -4.41 -5.21 -9.67
N VAL A 156 -4.62 -5.88 -8.57
CA VAL A 156 -5.89 -5.72 -7.86
C VAL A 156 -5.75 -4.79 -6.65
N SER A 157 -4.52 -4.52 -6.25
CA SER A 157 -4.24 -3.70 -5.07
C SER A 157 -3.98 -2.26 -5.47
N ASN A 158 -4.87 -1.36 -5.12
CA ASN A 158 -4.73 0.07 -5.37
C ASN A 158 -5.18 0.89 -4.16
N LEU A 159 -4.52 2.01 -3.95
CA LEU A 159 -4.80 2.93 -2.87
C LEU A 159 -5.88 3.96 -3.19
N SER A 160 -6.37 3.99 -4.43
CA SER A 160 -7.20 5.10 -4.90
C SER A 160 -8.27 4.62 -5.87
N VAL A 161 -9.39 4.15 -5.35
CA VAL A 161 -10.58 3.78 -6.13
C VAL A 161 -11.79 4.55 -5.60
N ALA A 162 -12.58 5.13 -6.51
CA ALA A 162 -13.82 5.82 -6.14
C ALA A 162 -14.94 4.82 -5.93
N GLY A 163 -15.57 4.83 -4.74
CA GLY A 163 -16.60 3.86 -4.45
C GLY A 163 -17.19 3.93 -3.05
N ALA A 164 -17.80 2.85 -2.64
CA ALA A 164 -18.36 2.64 -1.31
C ALA A 164 -17.93 1.28 -0.74
N GLU A 165 -17.80 1.23 0.56
CA GLU A 165 -17.30 0.07 1.31
C GLU A 165 -18.11 -0.13 2.58
N ILE A 166 -18.30 -1.38 2.95
CA ILE A 166 -18.88 -1.80 4.23
C ILE A 166 -17.89 -2.76 4.88
N ASP A 167 -17.52 -2.44 6.12
CA ASP A 167 -16.76 -3.31 7.02
C ASP A 167 -17.61 -3.71 8.20
N ALA A 168 -17.52 -4.95 8.61
CA ALA A 168 -18.18 -5.43 9.81
C ALA A 168 -17.31 -6.46 10.55
N THR A 169 -17.31 -6.38 11.88
CA THR A 169 -16.71 -7.39 12.74
C THR A 169 -17.76 -7.92 13.69
N ARG A 170 -17.77 -9.22 13.93
CA ARG A 170 -18.64 -9.84 14.93
C ARG A 170 -17.96 -11.06 15.54
N SER A 171 -17.68 -11.00 16.83
CA SER A 171 -16.99 -12.07 17.56
C SER A 171 -15.60 -12.33 16.95
N ARG A 172 -15.39 -13.47 16.31
CA ARG A 172 -14.13 -13.87 15.66
C ARG A 172 -14.11 -13.62 14.15
N TRP A 173 -15.21 -13.17 13.59
CA TRP A 173 -15.35 -12.91 12.16
C TRP A 173 -15.16 -11.43 11.84
N ASP A 174 -14.46 -11.16 10.79
CA ASP A 174 -14.42 -9.87 10.11
C ASP A 174 -14.80 -10.06 8.62
N GLY A 175 -15.38 -9.04 8.04
CA GLY A 175 -15.76 -9.06 6.65
C GLY A 175 -15.84 -7.65 6.09
N ARG A 176 -15.55 -7.52 4.80
CA ARG A 176 -15.60 -6.26 4.05
C ARG A 176 -16.03 -6.49 2.62
N VAL A 177 -16.80 -5.56 2.10
CA VAL A 177 -17.29 -5.56 0.72
C VAL A 177 -17.18 -4.14 0.19
N GLN A 178 -16.65 -4.00 -1.01
CA GLN A 178 -16.47 -2.74 -1.70
C GLN A 178 -17.05 -2.83 -3.10
N PHE A 179 -17.74 -1.76 -3.49
CA PHE A 179 -18.09 -1.47 -4.87
C PHE A 179 -17.36 -0.21 -5.30
N ALA A 180 -16.59 -0.30 -6.37
CA ALA A 180 -15.82 0.82 -6.90
C ALA A 180 -16.20 1.10 -8.35
N ASN A 181 -16.21 2.37 -8.71
CA ASN A 181 -16.49 2.85 -10.07
C ASN A 181 -15.22 3.07 -10.89
N SER A 182 -14.12 2.45 -10.48
CA SER A 182 -12.83 2.52 -11.17
C SER A 182 -12.08 1.19 -11.06
N SER A 183 -11.24 0.93 -12.05
CA SER A 183 -10.37 -0.23 -12.06
C SER A 183 -9.11 0.04 -11.21
N PRO A 184 -8.59 -0.94 -10.48
CA PRO A 184 -7.29 -0.79 -9.83
C PRO A 184 -6.14 -0.45 -10.78
N ALA A 185 -6.19 -0.87 -12.04
CA ALA A 185 -5.22 -0.48 -13.07
C ALA A 185 -5.40 0.94 -13.58
N ASN A 186 -6.61 1.49 -13.46
CA ASN A 186 -6.97 2.84 -13.85
C ASN A 186 -7.59 3.55 -12.64
N PRO A 187 -6.78 3.93 -11.64
CA PRO A 187 -7.28 4.67 -10.51
C PRO A 187 -7.76 6.05 -10.99
N ARG A 188 -8.97 6.40 -10.61
CA ARG A 188 -9.59 7.68 -10.97
C ARG A 188 -9.82 8.50 -9.72
N SER A 189 -9.71 9.82 -9.86
CA SER A 189 -10.11 10.71 -8.79
C SER A 189 -11.63 10.74 -8.61
N LEU A 190 -12.11 11.27 -7.49
CA LEU A 190 -13.55 11.44 -7.22
C LEU A 190 -14.30 12.23 -8.30
N PHE A 191 -13.59 13.07 -9.05
CA PHE A 191 -14.16 13.96 -10.06
C PHE A 191 -14.05 13.42 -11.48
N GLU A 192 -13.38 12.29 -11.67
CA GLU A 192 -13.30 11.62 -12.97
C GLU A 192 -14.37 10.56 -13.09
N HIS A 193 -14.98 10.50 -14.27
CA HIS A 193 -16.00 9.50 -14.57
C HIS A 193 -15.35 8.26 -15.15
N ASP A 194 -15.48 7.15 -14.46
CA ASP A 194 -15.24 5.83 -15.00
C ASP A 194 -16.56 5.09 -15.15
N GLN A 195 -16.63 4.18 -16.09
CA GLN A 195 -17.87 3.45 -16.39
C GLN A 195 -17.79 1.99 -15.96
N TYR A 196 -16.84 1.67 -15.09
CA TYR A 196 -16.59 0.31 -14.66
C TYR A 196 -17.03 0.10 -13.22
N GLY A 197 -17.99 -0.80 -13.02
CA GLY A 197 -18.33 -1.30 -11.69
C GLY A 197 -17.46 -2.50 -11.30
N ASN A 198 -16.65 -2.33 -10.25
CA ASN A 198 -15.80 -3.38 -9.69
C ASN A 198 -16.31 -3.80 -8.32
N TRP A 199 -16.27 -5.08 -8.05
CA TRP A 199 -16.55 -5.66 -6.76
C TRP A 199 -15.29 -6.24 -6.15
N ALA A 200 -15.00 -5.89 -4.93
CA ALA A 200 -13.97 -6.51 -4.11
C ALA A 200 -14.53 -6.83 -2.74
N GLY A 201 -14.03 -7.86 -2.10
CA GLY A 201 -14.46 -8.20 -0.76
C GLY A 201 -13.58 -9.25 -0.13
N GLY A 202 -13.71 -9.42 1.17
CA GLY A 202 -12.99 -10.41 1.92
C GLY A 202 -13.65 -10.74 3.24
N ALA A 203 -13.28 -11.88 3.79
CA ALA A 203 -13.70 -12.32 5.11
C ALA A 203 -12.49 -12.91 5.85
N GLY A 204 -12.47 -12.73 7.15
CA GLY A 204 -11.45 -13.29 8.00
C GLY A 204 -12.01 -13.96 9.23
N TYR A 205 -11.25 -14.87 9.78
CA TYR A 205 -11.57 -15.57 11.01
C TYR A 205 -10.38 -15.57 11.96
N THR A 206 -10.58 -15.05 13.17
CA THR A 206 -9.60 -15.10 14.24
C THR A 206 -9.70 -16.43 14.98
N ILE A 207 -8.79 -17.34 14.67
CA ILE A 207 -8.73 -18.69 15.26
C ILE A 207 -8.49 -18.60 16.77
N ARG A 208 -7.55 -17.74 17.15
CA ARG A 208 -7.22 -17.38 18.55
C ARG A 208 -6.59 -15.99 18.56
N GLN A 209 -6.49 -15.38 19.72
CA GLN A 209 -5.83 -14.09 19.87
C GLN A 209 -4.44 -14.11 19.23
N GLY A 210 -4.21 -13.16 18.32
CA GLY A 210 -2.98 -13.04 17.54
C GLY A 210 -2.85 -13.99 16.36
N PHE A 211 -3.86 -14.80 16.02
CA PHE A 211 -3.83 -15.65 14.83
C PHE A 211 -5.13 -15.53 14.03
N ARG A 212 -5.03 -14.92 12.85
CA ARG A 212 -6.12 -14.70 11.91
C ARG A 212 -5.77 -15.31 10.54
N VAL A 213 -6.80 -15.83 9.87
CA VAL A 213 -6.76 -16.24 8.46
C VAL A 213 -7.84 -15.48 7.69
N GLY A 214 -7.61 -15.21 6.42
CA GLY A 214 -8.56 -14.48 5.59
C GLY A 214 -8.58 -14.95 4.15
N VAL A 215 -9.66 -14.61 3.46
CA VAL A 215 -9.85 -14.80 2.04
C VAL A 215 -10.36 -13.50 1.44
N SER A 216 -9.89 -13.15 0.25
CA SER A 216 -10.37 -11.99 -0.49
C SER A 216 -10.62 -12.34 -1.94
N GLY A 217 -11.55 -11.63 -2.57
CA GLY A 217 -11.90 -11.79 -3.97
C GLY A 217 -12.12 -10.45 -4.65
N TYR A 218 -11.89 -10.43 -5.95
CA TYR A 218 -12.11 -9.29 -6.83
C TYR A 218 -12.77 -9.76 -8.11
N ARG A 219 -13.69 -8.95 -8.66
CA ARG A 219 -14.27 -9.15 -9.97
C ARG A 219 -14.70 -7.82 -10.58
N GLY A 220 -14.27 -7.58 -11.82
CA GLY A 220 -14.70 -6.40 -12.57
C GLY A 220 -13.79 -6.11 -13.76
N PRO A 221 -14.17 -5.12 -14.58
CA PRO A 221 -13.31 -4.62 -15.63
C PRO A 221 -11.98 -4.16 -15.04
N TYR A 222 -10.90 -4.53 -15.70
CA TYR A 222 -9.56 -4.22 -15.21
C TYR A 222 -8.89 -3.11 -16.02
N LEU A 223 -8.90 -3.23 -17.35
CA LEU A 223 -8.27 -2.27 -18.25
C LEU A 223 -9.24 -1.17 -18.68
N ASP A 224 -8.68 -0.01 -19.02
CA ASP A 224 -9.42 1.07 -19.64
C ASP A 224 -10.02 0.62 -20.99
N ARG A 225 -11.14 1.22 -21.38
CA ARG A 225 -11.77 1.00 -22.69
C ARG A 225 -10.86 1.39 -23.85
N GLN A 226 -9.98 2.36 -23.66
CA GLN A 226 -9.00 2.76 -24.67
C GLN A 226 -8.04 1.62 -25.06
N TYR A 227 -7.96 0.57 -24.23
CA TYR A 227 -7.14 -0.62 -24.54
C TYR A 227 -7.50 -1.28 -25.87
N GLN A 228 -8.75 -1.18 -26.33
CA GLN A 228 -9.18 -1.66 -27.63
C GLN A 228 -8.44 -1.00 -28.81
N TYR A 229 -7.94 0.23 -28.64
CA TYR A 229 -7.13 0.90 -29.67
C TYR A 229 -5.75 0.26 -29.84
N PHE A 230 -5.21 -0.34 -28.77
CA PHE A 230 -3.91 -0.99 -28.81
C PHE A 230 -3.99 -2.44 -29.29
N LEU A 231 -5.15 -3.08 -29.14
CA LEU A 231 -5.44 -4.44 -29.58
C LEU A 231 -6.75 -4.47 -30.39
N PRO A 232 -6.70 -4.13 -31.68
CA PRO A 232 -7.89 -4.16 -32.55
C PRO A 232 -8.55 -5.53 -32.54
N GLY A 233 -9.87 -5.59 -32.35
CA GLY A 233 -10.63 -6.82 -32.23
C GLY A 233 -10.71 -7.41 -30.82
N GLU A 234 -10.04 -6.80 -29.83
CA GLU A 234 -10.18 -7.20 -28.43
C GLU A 234 -11.56 -6.78 -27.89
N ALA A 235 -12.11 -7.61 -27.01
CA ALA A 235 -13.38 -7.31 -26.38
C ALA A 235 -13.27 -6.13 -25.41
N ASN A 236 -14.38 -5.41 -25.22
CA ASN A 236 -14.46 -4.38 -24.20
C ASN A 236 -14.22 -5.02 -22.82
N PRO A 237 -13.31 -4.47 -21.98
CA PRO A 237 -13.06 -4.95 -20.62
C PRO A 237 -14.32 -5.10 -19.76
N GLY A 238 -15.37 -4.30 -20.01
CA GLY A 238 -16.66 -4.42 -19.34
C GLY A 238 -17.41 -5.72 -19.62
N THR A 239 -17.13 -6.40 -20.74
CA THR A 239 -17.73 -7.68 -21.11
C THR A 239 -16.88 -8.88 -20.71
N LEU A 240 -15.58 -8.69 -20.51
CA LEU A 240 -14.64 -9.72 -20.05
C LEU A 240 -13.98 -9.28 -18.73
N PRO A 241 -14.69 -9.42 -17.59
CA PRO A 241 -14.17 -8.97 -16.31
C PRO A 241 -12.98 -9.83 -15.86
N ALA A 242 -11.97 -9.17 -15.34
CA ALA A 242 -10.92 -9.82 -14.59
C ALA A 242 -11.44 -10.34 -13.24
N HIS A 243 -10.78 -11.35 -12.69
CA HIS A 243 -11.09 -11.85 -11.35
C HIS A 243 -9.80 -12.23 -10.61
N ALA A 244 -9.84 -12.08 -9.31
CA ALA A 244 -8.76 -12.48 -8.43
C ALA A 244 -9.28 -13.18 -7.18
N LEU A 245 -8.43 -14.03 -6.62
CA LEU A 245 -8.62 -14.69 -5.33
C LEU A 245 -7.35 -14.54 -4.51
N GLY A 246 -7.49 -14.15 -3.25
CA GLY A 246 -6.39 -14.02 -2.29
C GLY A 246 -6.68 -14.81 -1.02
N LEU A 247 -5.62 -15.36 -0.41
CA LEU A 247 -5.62 -15.97 0.90
C LEU A 247 -4.56 -15.29 1.73
N ASP A 248 -4.87 -14.90 2.96
CA ASP A 248 -3.95 -14.27 3.90
C ASP A 248 -3.95 -14.97 5.25
N ALA A 249 -2.84 -14.90 5.94
CA ALA A 249 -2.71 -15.31 7.33
C ALA A 249 -1.80 -14.36 8.09
N SER A 250 -2.13 -14.09 9.33
CA SER A 250 -1.30 -13.30 10.24
C SER A 250 -1.23 -13.94 11.61
N TRP A 251 -0.03 -13.96 12.18
CA TRP A 251 0.22 -14.47 13.51
C TRP A 251 1.14 -13.52 14.28
N ALA A 252 0.73 -13.17 15.50
CA ALA A 252 1.52 -12.35 16.40
C ALA A 252 1.52 -12.96 17.80
N ARG A 253 2.71 -13.20 18.37
CA ARG A 253 2.87 -13.70 19.73
C ARG A 253 4.19 -13.23 20.33
N GLY A 254 4.11 -12.58 21.49
CA GLY A 254 5.29 -12.02 22.16
C GLY A 254 6.00 -11.00 21.27
N HIS A 255 7.23 -11.28 20.93
CA HIS A 255 8.07 -10.39 20.09
C HIS A 255 8.03 -10.75 18.59
N TRP A 256 7.25 -11.73 18.17
CA TRP A 256 7.19 -12.22 16.81
C TRP A 256 5.90 -11.80 16.10
N THR A 257 6.04 -11.43 14.86
CA THR A 257 4.93 -11.26 13.91
C THR A 257 5.28 -12.01 12.64
N VAL A 258 4.36 -12.82 12.15
CA VAL A 258 4.47 -13.54 10.87
C VAL A 258 3.23 -13.22 10.05
N ILE A 259 3.42 -12.87 8.79
CA ILE A 259 2.34 -12.54 7.86
C ILE A 259 2.64 -13.22 6.54
N GLY A 260 1.62 -13.71 5.88
CA GLY A 260 1.74 -14.28 4.54
C GLY A 260 0.47 -14.05 3.76
N GLU A 261 0.65 -13.94 2.44
CA GLU A 261 -0.43 -13.77 1.50
C GLU A 261 -0.09 -14.49 0.19
N VAL A 262 -1.09 -15.06 -0.46
CA VAL A 262 -0.98 -15.63 -1.80
C VAL A 262 -2.19 -15.16 -2.61
N GLN A 263 -1.94 -14.81 -3.86
CA GLN A 263 -2.94 -14.27 -4.78
C GLN A 263 -2.89 -14.99 -6.12
N LYS A 264 -4.05 -15.10 -6.75
CA LYS A 264 -4.19 -15.53 -8.13
C LYS A 264 -5.06 -14.52 -8.87
N PHE A 265 -4.56 -14.05 -9.99
CA PHE A 265 -5.25 -13.11 -10.85
C PHE A 265 -5.42 -13.69 -12.25
N VAL A 266 -6.58 -13.45 -12.86
CA VAL A 266 -6.91 -13.89 -14.22
C VAL A 266 -7.61 -12.75 -14.95
N MET A 267 -7.05 -12.36 -16.08
CA MET A 267 -7.63 -11.36 -16.98
C MET A 267 -7.83 -11.98 -18.37
N PRO A 268 -9.08 -12.27 -18.75
CA PRO A 268 -9.37 -12.84 -20.06
C PRO A 268 -9.24 -11.80 -21.18
N TYR A 269 -8.77 -12.26 -22.33
CA TYR A 269 -8.72 -11.51 -23.57
C TYR A 269 -9.38 -12.32 -24.68
N THR A 270 -9.77 -11.63 -25.78
CA THR A 270 -10.36 -12.28 -26.95
C THR A 270 -9.30 -12.65 -28.00
N VAL A 271 -8.39 -11.72 -28.30
CA VAL A 271 -7.42 -11.89 -29.40
C VAL A 271 -6.02 -12.33 -28.95
N ILE A 272 -5.69 -12.17 -27.67
CA ILE A 272 -4.43 -12.66 -27.10
C ILE A 272 -4.72 -13.67 -25.97
N PRO A 273 -3.74 -14.48 -25.58
CA PRO A 273 -3.91 -15.44 -24.48
C PRO A 273 -4.34 -14.77 -23.18
N THR A 274 -5.25 -15.41 -22.45
CA THR A 274 -5.64 -14.98 -21.10
C THR A 274 -4.42 -14.77 -20.22
N PHE A 275 -4.29 -13.57 -19.65
CA PHE A 275 -3.25 -13.28 -18.67
C PHE A 275 -3.58 -13.98 -17.35
N ARG A 276 -2.59 -14.66 -16.79
CA ARG A 276 -2.69 -15.37 -15.51
C ARG A 276 -1.46 -15.10 -14.69
N GLU A 277 -1.67 -14.68 -13.47
CA GLU A 277 -0.62 -14.43 -12.51
C GLU A 277 -0.89 -15.15 -11.19
N GLN A 278 0.17 -15.60 -10.55
CA GLN A 278 0.18 -16.09 -9.18
C GLN A 278 1.29 -15.33 -8.45
N ALA A 279 0.97 -14.76 -7.32
CA ALA A 279 1.90 -14.01 -6.49
C ALA A 279 1.71 -14.36 -5.02
N GLY A 280 2.74 -14.16 -4.23
CA GLY A 280 2.65 -14.37 -2.79
C GLY A 280 3.91 -13.93 -2.06
N TYR A 281 3.77 -13.66 -0.78
CA TYR A 281 4.88 -13.38 0.12
C TYR A 281 4.68 -14.02 1.49
N GLY A 282 5.79 -14.22 2.16
CA GLY A 282 5.85 -14.52 3.59
C GLY A 282 6.81 -13.56 4.27
N GLU A 283 6.38 -12.94 5.36
CA GLU A 283 7.12 -11.95 6.12
C GLU A 283 7.20 -12.34 7.59
N ILE A 284 8.37 -12.17 8.18
CA ILE A 284 8.60 -12.38 9.59
C ILE A 284 9.28 -11.15 10.19
N LYS A 285 8.81 -10.71 11.36
CA LYS A 285 9.43 -9.64 12.15
C LYS A 285 9.66 -10.11 13.57
N ARG A 286 10.81 -9.78 14.12
CA ARG A 286 11.15 -9.99 15.54
C ARG A 286 11.59 -8.69 16.19
N VAL A 287 10.91 -8.29 17.26
CA VAL A 287 11.35 -7.20 18.13
C VAL A 287 12.42 -7.74 19.07
N LEU A 288 13.62 -7.18 19.01
CA LEU A 288 14.78 -7.57 19.82
C LEU A 288 14.83 -6.78 21.12
N SER A 289 14.46 -5.51 21.04
CA SER A 289 14.39 -4.57 22.18
C SER A 289 13.39 -3.45 21.83
N PRO A 290 13.05 -2.55 22.76
CA PRO A 290 12.19 -1.40 22.46
C PRO A 290 12.69 -0.52 21.30
N ARG A 291 13.99 -0.57 21.01
CA ARG A 291 14.62 0.24 19.96
C ARG A 291 14.98 -0.54 18.70
N TRP A 292 15.08 -1.87 18.74
CA TRP A 292 15.59 -2.68 17.63
C TRP A 292 14.61 -3.77 17.20
N TYR A 293 14.48 -3.96 15.93
CA TYR A 293 13.84 -5.14 15.34
C TYR A 293 14.65 -5.63 14.12
N ILE A 294 14.42 -6.88 13.76
CA ILE A 294 14.80 -7.47 12.49
C ILE A 294 13.56 -7.97 11.76
N ALA A 295 13.59 -7.91 10.46
CA ALA A 295 12.52 -8.42 9.60
C ALA A 295 13.12 -9.12 8.37
N GLY A 296 12.36 -10.05 7.79
CA GLY A 296 12.69 -10.68 6.53
C GLY A 296 11.44 -11.00 5.75
N ARG A 297 11.52 -10.96 4.43
CA ARG A 297 10.44 -11.28 3.50
C ARG A 297 10.98 -12.16 2.38
N ILE A 298 10.18 -13.14 2.00
CA ILE A 298 10.34 -13.88 0.75
C ILE A 298 9.13 -13.57 -0.11
N GLY A 299 9.36 -13.30 -1.38
CA GLY A 299 8.31 -13.01 -2.36
C GLY A 299 8.43 -13.90 -3.59
N TYR A 300 7.31 -14.12 -4.24
CA TYR A 300 7.23 -14.87 -5.48
C TYR A 300 6.12 -14.29 -6.37
N THR A 301 6.45 -14.13 -7.64
CA THR A 301 5.44 -13.83 -8.67
C THR A 301 5.71 -14.66 -9.92
N SER A 302 4.66 -15.09 -10.60
CA SER A 302 4.75 -15.86 -11.84
C SER A 302 3.56 -15.50 -12.74
N ALA A 303 3.86 -14.96 -13.90
CA ALA A 303 2.87 -14.66 -14.90
C ALA A 303 3.24 -15.30 -16.24
N ASN A 304 2.22 -15.73 -17.00
CA ASN A 304 2.43 -16.37 -18.30
C ASN A 304 3.03 -15.40 -19.35
N ALA A 305 2.94 -14.09 -19.13
CA ALA A 305 3.50 -13.08 -20.03
C ALA A 305 4.90 -12.58 -19.62
N SER A 306 5.29 -12.67 -18.34
CA SER A 306 6.51 -12.05 -17.81
C SER A 306 7.47 -13.01 -17.09
N GLY A 307 7.14 -14.30 -17.04
CA GLY A 307 8.00 -15.29 -16.37
C GLY A 307 7.81 -15.30 -14.85
N LYS A 308 8.89 -15.68 -14.15
CA LYS A 308 8.90 -15.84 -12.68
C LYS A 308 9.90 -14.88 -12.08
N VAL A 309 9.54 -14.31 -10.93
CA VAL A 309 10.43 -13.50 -10.11
C VAL A 309 10.34 -14.01 -8.67
N GLN A 310 11.48 -14.08 -8.00
CA GLN A 310 11.60 -14.42 -6.58
C GLN A 310 12.33 -13.28 -5.89
N SER A 311 11.86 -12.85 -4.72
CA SER A 311 12.54 -11.86 -3.90
C SER A 311 12.89 -12.41 -2.52
N TYR A 312 14.01 -11.96 -2.01
CA TYR A 312 14.50 -12.23 -0.66
C TYR A 312 14.94 -10.89 -0.07
N GLU A 313 14.27 -10.44 0.95
CA GLU A 313 14.49 -9.13 1.56
C GLU A 313 14.78 -9.29 3.04
N GLY A 314 15.71 -8.53 3.57
CA GLY A 314 16.06 -8.56 4.99
C GLY A 314 16.37 -7.16 5.52
N ALA A 315 15.77 -6.80 6.66
CA ALA A 315 15.96 -5.49 7.25
C ALA A 315 16.26 -5.53 8.74
N ALA A 316 16.98 -4.50 9.19
CA ALA A 316 17.12 -4.12 10.59
C ALA A 316 16.56 -2.72 10.80
N GLY A 317 15.67 -2.56 11.77
CA GLY A 317 15.08 -1.28 12.12
C GLY A 317 15.55 -0.80 13.49
N PHE A 318 15.93 0.48 13.55
CA PHE A 318 16.36 1.16 14.76
C PHE A 318 15.46 2.36 15.06
N ARG A 319 14.93 2.45 16.27
CA ARG A 319 14.11 3.57 16.78
C ARG A 319 14.92 4.41 17.77
N PRO A 320 15.51 5.54 17.33
CA PRO A 320 16.18 6.48 18.24
C PRO A 320 15.23 6.98 19.33
N ASN A 321 13.98 7.24 18.94
CA ASN A 321 12.88 7.64 19.82
C ASN A 321 11.53 7.13 19.26
N ARG A 322 10.41 7.48 19.91
CA ARG A 322 9.07 7.04 19.54
C ARG A 322 8.55 7.57 18.20
N PHE A 323 9.15 8.62 17.67
CA PHE A 323 8.70 9.28 16.44
C PHE A 323 9.55 8.93 15.23
N GLN A 324 10.72 8.34 15.44
CA GLN A 324 11.73 8.12 14.41
C GLN A 324 12.07 6.66 14.25
N LEU A 325 12.28 6.26 13.01
CA LEU A 325 12.69 4.92 12.62
C LEU A 325 13.73 5.02 11.50
N ILE A 326 14.83 4.32 11.66
CA ILE A 326 15.86 4.12 10.63
C ILE A 326 15.81 2.65 10.24
N LYS A 327 15.75 2.37 8.94
CA LYS A 327 15.76 1.00 8.40
C LYS A 327 17.01 0.84 7.53
N PHE A 328 17.65 -0.30 7.69
CA PHE A 328 18.71 -0.80 6.82
C PHE A 328 18.17 -2.05 6.16
N ASP A 329 18.19 -2.09 4.86
CA ASP A 329 17.51 -3.11 4.08
C ASP A 329 18.41 -3.63 2.96
N TYR A 330 18.30 -4.92 2.68
CA TYR A 330 18.92 -5.57 1.53
C TYR A 330 17.91 -6.48 0.87
N GLU A 331 17.73 -6.31 -0.43
CA GLU A 331 16.86 -7.11 -1.26
C GLU A 331 17.64 -7.75 -2.42
N LEU A 332 17.38 -9.03 -2.65
CA LEU A 332 17.79 -9.79 -3.82
C LEU A 332 16.53 -10.20 -4.60
N GLN A 333 16.43 -9.79 -5.86
CA GLN A 333 15.39 -10.28 -6.78
C GLN A 333 16.05 -11.17 -7.85
N HIS A 334 15.46 -12.32 -8.11
CA HIS A 334 15.90 -13.28 -9.13
C HIS A 334 14.82 -13.42 -10.21
N TYR A 335 15.19 -13.15 -11.45
CA TYR A 335 14.32 -13.18 -12.62
C TYR A 335 14.60 -14.41 -13.46
N SER A 336 13.55 -15.15 -13.86
CA SER A 336 13.69 -16.31 -14.76
C SER A 336 13.82 -15.92 -16.24
N VAL A 337 13.45 -14.67 -16.59
CA VAL A 337 13.44 -14.16 -17.95
C VAL A 337 13.86 -12.68 -17.92
N GLY A 338 14.65 -12.26 -18.88
CA GLY A 338 15.07 -10.86 -19.01
C GLY A 338 16.58 -10.70 -19.14
N PRO A 339 17.07 -9.50 -19.39
CA PRO A 339 18.49 -9.22 -19.53
C PRO A 339 19.25 -9.34 -18.19
N TYR A 340 18.54 -9.21 -17.08
CA TYR A 340 19.13 -9.25 -15.72
C TYR A 340 18.54 -10.40 -14.93
N PHE A 341 19.38 -11.33 -14.54
CA PHE A 341 18.95 -12.50 -13.77
C PHE A 341 18.87 -12.23 -12.27
N ASN A 342 19.66 -11.26 -11.78
CA ASN A 342 19.69 -10.92 -10.37
C ASN A 342 19.76 -9.41 -10.20
N GLU A 343 18.88 -8.88 -9.40
CA GLU A 343 18.89 -7.52 -8.89
C GLU A 343 19.23 -7.52 -7.41
N ASN A 344 20.23 -6.74 -7.02
CA ASN A 344 20.65 -6.56 -5.64
C ASN A 344 20.47 -5.11 -5.26
N THR A 345 19.70 -4.84 -4.24
CA THR A 345 19.42 -3.50 -3.76
C THR A 345 19.77 -3.38 -2.29
N LEU A 346 20.57 -2.39 -1.96
CA LEU A 346 20.84 -1.96 -0.58
C LEU A 346 20.11 -0.63 -0.35
N ALA A 347 19.30 -0.54 0.69
CA ALA A 347 18.55 0.67 1.00
C ALA A 347 18.72 1.11 2.45
N ILE A 348 18.68 2.41 2.66
CA ILE A 348 18.57 3.05 3.98
C ILE A 348 17.38 3.99 3.91
N GLN A 349 16.43 3.82 4.84
CA GLN A 349 15.26 4.67 4.94
C GLN A 349 15.17 5.29 6.33
N TYR A 350 14.97 6.60 6.37
CA TYR A 350 14.65 7.35 7.58
C TYR A 350 13.17 7.73 7.55
N VAL A 351 12.45 7.43 8.62
CA VAL A 351 11.03 7.71 8.76
C VAL A 351 10.79 8.52 10.02
N THR A 352 9.99 9.57 9.91
CA THR A 352 9.48 10.35 11.04
C THR A 352 7.95 10.37 11.01
N SER A 353 7.32 9.98 12.12
CA SER A 353 5.87 10.07 12.30
C SER A 353 5.53 11.19 13.27
N LEU A 354 4.71 12.13 12.83
CA LEU A 354 4.20 13.25 13.61
C LEU A 354 2.69 13.08 13.83
N HIS A 355 2.23 13.48 15.01
CA HIS A 355 0.81 13.45 15.35
C HIS A 355 0.45 14.79 15.98
N LEU A 356 -0.45 15.53 15.34
CA LEU A 356 -0.94 16.83 15.73
C LEU A 356 -2.44 16.74 15.93
N GLY A 357 -2.89 16.65 17.19
CA GLY A 357 -4.30 16.74 17.54
C GLY A 357 -4.70 18.20 17.73
N ILE A 358 -5.71 18.68 17.01
CA ILE A 358 -6.30 20.00 17.22
C ILE A 358 -7.66 19.77 17.89
N ALA A 359 -7.68 19.80 19.22
CA ALA A 359 -8.92 19.76 19.96
C ALA A 359 -9.72 21.05 19.69
N LYS A 360 -11.01 20.94 19.39
CA LYS A 360 -11.93 22.07 19.43
C LYS A 360 -12.39 22.24 20.88
N ASN A 361 -12.06 23.38 21.48
CA ASN A 361 -12.64 23.82 22.76
C ASN A 361 -14.14 24.02 22.66
#